data_ccabdb0b3533206319b0bfec4abcd189
#
_entry.id   ccabdb0b3533206319b0bfec4abcd189
#
_cell.length_a   1.000
_cell.length_b   1.000
_cell.length_c   1.000
_cell.angle_alpha   90.00
_cell.angle_beta   90.00
_cell.angle_gamma   90.00
#
_symmetry.space_group_name_H-M   'P 1'
#
loop_
_entity.id
_entity.type
_entity.pdbx_description
1 polymer ?
#
loop_
_entity_poly.entity_id
_entity_poly.type
_entity_poly.pdbx_seq_one_letter_code
_entity_poly.pdbx_strand_id
1 'polypeptide(L)'
;MQRSILSVMSAMLLLLALTMFAGCTGTTPSAPSATDSADEKIFVYSGAGLKGPMSEIGTLFTEKYGKEVEFTFAGSGVLISQMKTTNLGDVFIPGGQPDYQSAVDQGLVQPNPQLVAYHVPVIAVPKGNPKEIKDVTDLAKSGMRVALGDANATAIGKAGVKIFTKAGILDDVEKNVVMRGATINEVVTALASGNADVALLTKDNAKADKFDIIEIPVADNSILITPIGITTFTKNPTLAQKFADFTASDEGKAIFKKYGFPPYPDPKYTA
;
A
#
# COMPACT_ATOMS: atom_id res chain seq x y z
N MET A 1 -11.02 -55.20 38.06
CA MET A 1 -9.88 -56.06 38.46
C MET A 1 -8.68 -55.14 38.42
N GLN A 2 -8.28 -54.63 39.53
CA GLN A 2 -7.19 -55.08 40.43
C GLN A 2 -5.84 -54.92 39.71
N ARG A 3 -4.83 -54.28 40.16
CA ARG A 3 -4.26 -53.84 41.46
C ARG A 3 -2.90 -53.25 41.05
N SER A 4 -2.48 -52.10 41.52
CA SER A 4 -1.57 -51.94 42.65
C SER A 4 -0.21 -52.57 42.47
N ILE A 5 0.91 -51.90 42.74
CA ILE A 5 1.55 -51.57 44.01
C ILE A 5 2.84 -50.83 43.73
N LEU A 6 3.10 -49.64 44.18
CA LEU A 6 3.87 -49.29 45.41
C LEU A 6 5.38 -49.50 45.34
N SER A 7 6.07 -48.39 45.49
CA SER A 7 7.02 -48.07 46.60
C SER A 7 8.40 -48.68 46.49
N VAL A 8 9.45 -47.92 46.76
CA VAL A 8 10.15 -47.66 48.02
C VAL A 8 11.45 -46.87 47.70
N MET A 9 11.65 -45.63 48.11
CA MET A 9 12.47 -45.18 49.24
C MET A 9 13.88 -45.74 49.39
N SER A 10 14.89 -44.89 49.39
CA SER A 10 15.87 -44.62 50.45
C SER A 10 17.02 -43.82 49.87
N ALA A 11 17.34 -42.68 50.22
CA ALA A 11 17.85 -42.03 51.44
C ALA A 11 19.35 -42.32 51.67
N MET A 12 20.07 -41.21 51.99
CA MET A 12 21.33 -41.10 52.75
C MET A 12 22.63 -41.23 51.93
N LEU A 13 23.56 -40.33 51.97
CA LEU A 13 24.29 -39.72 53.10
C LEU A 13 25.09 -38.48 52.66
N LEU A 14 25.19 -37.54 53.60
CA LEU A 14 26.11 -36.41 53.67
C LEU A 14 27.58 -36.79 53.54
N LEU A 15 28.40 -35.96 52.95
CA LEU A 15 29.72 -35.62 53.51
C LEU A 15 30.18 -34.22 53.08
N LEU A 16 30.46 -33.46 54.04
CA LEU A 16 31.01 -32.11 54.12
C LEU A 16 32.47 -32.09 53.69
N ALA A 17 32.87 -31.18 52.82
CA ALA A 17 34.26 -30.72 52.75
C ALA A 17 34.33 -29.25 52.39
N LEU A 18 34.64 -28.47 53.37
CA LEU A 18 34.93 -27.03 53.34
C LEU A 18 36.39 -26.85 52.85
N THR A 19 36.59 -26.12 51.73
CA THR A 19 37.90 -25.47 51.50
C THR A 19 37.66 -24.06 50.94
N MET A 20 38.25 -23.14 51.66
CA MET A 20 38.32 -21.69 51.39
C MET A 20 39.34 -21.32 50.32
N PHE A 21 39.16 -20.11 49.77
CA PHE A 21 40.09 -19.17 49.12
C PHE A 21 40.28 -19.33 47.63
N ALA A 22 40.13 -18.30 46.81
CA ALA A 22 40.64 -16.96 46.78
C ALA A 22 40.03 -16.16 45.67
N GLY A 23 39.90 -14.86 45.82
CA GLY A 23 39.30 -13.93 44.89
C GLY A 23 39.96 -13.85 43.53
N CYS A 24 39.15 -13.53 42.53
CA CYS A 24 39.52 -12.83 41.31
C CYS A 24 38.39 -11.94 40.85
N THR A 25 38.70 -10.69 40.81
CA THR A 25 38.22 -9.57 40.01
C THR A 25 36.97 -9.81 39.16
N GLY A 26 35.94 -9.03 39.46
CA GLY A 26 34.72 -8.99 38.71
C GLY A 26 34.91 -8.62 37.25
N THR A 27 34.52 -9.52 36.38
CA THR A 27 34.11 -9.20 35.01
C THR A 27 32.62 -9.38 35.03
N THR A 28 31.89 -8.26 35.02
CA THR A 28 30.45 -8.24 34.77
C THR A 28 30.24 -8.90 33.40
N PRO A 29 29.42 -9.94 33.29
CA PRO A 29 28.98 -10.39 31.97
C PRO A 29 28.18 -9.26 31.36
N SER A 30 28.67 -8.64 30.28
CA SER A 30 27.85 -7.84 29.40
C SER A 30 26.62 -8.68 29.05
N ALA A 31 25.45 -8.15 29.34
CA ALA A 31 24.22 -8.70 28.81
C ALA A 31 24.38 -8.90 27.29
N PRO A 32 23.97 -10.02 26.73
CA PRO A 32 23.99 -10.18 25.30
C PRO A 32 23.17 -9.05 24.70
N SER A 33 23.81 -8.23 23.87
CA SER A 33 23.14 -7.32 22.97
C SER A 33 22.04 -8.11 22.28
N ALA A 34 20.82 -7.57 22.28
CA ALA A 34 19.69 -8.14 21.57
C ALA A 34 20.19 -8.57 20.19
N THR A 35 20.20 -9.86 19.94
CA THR A 35 20.45 -10.45 18.64
C THR A 35 19.43 -9.85 17.70
N ASP A 36 19.88 -9.01 16.80
CA ASP A 36 19.15 -8.55 15.63
C ASP A 36 18.82 -9.82 14.83
N SER A 37 17.63 -10.36 15.05
CA SER A 37 17.24 -11.64 14.45
C SER A 37 17.22 -11.47 12.94
N ALA A 38 18.01 -12.28 12.23
CA ALA A 38 18.14 -12.28 10.77
C ALA A 38 16.79 -12.52 10.04
N ASP A 39 15.76 -12.92 10.78
CA ASP A 39 14.43 -13.30 10.29
C ASP A 39 13.36 -12.19 10.39
N GLU A 40 13.74 -10.96 10.75
CA GLU A 40 12.76 -9.87 10.76
C GLU A 40 12.44 -9.43 9.34
N LYS A 41 11.19 -9.64 8.94
CA LYS A 41 10.64 -9.19 7.67
C LYS A 41 9.60 -8.10 7.90
N ILE A 42 9.37 -7.29 6.87
CA ILE A 42 8.32 -6.27 6.86
C ILE A 42 7.16 -6.76 6.01
N PHE A 43 5.96 -6.61 6.53
CA PHE A 43 4.73 -6.86 5.79
C PHE A 43 4.03 -5.54 5.42
N VAL A 44 3.87 -5.31 4.11
CA VAL A 44 3.39 -4.05 3.55
C VAL A 44 2.05 -4.25 2.83
N TYR A 45 1.05 -3.51 3.25
CA TYR A 45 -0.21 -3.35 2.52
C TYR A 45 -0.06 -2.23 1.50
N SER A 46 -0.12 -2.56 0.21
CA SER A 46 0.10 -1.61 -0.87
C SER A 46 -1.04 -1.58 -1.87
N GLY A 47 -1.45 -0.40 -2.29
CA GLY A 47 -2.40 -0.23 -3.38
C GLY A 47 -1.96 -0.97 -4.65
N ALA A 48 -2.88 -1.68 -5.31
CA ALA A 48 -2.58 -2.52 -6.47
C ALA A 48 -1.91 -1.75 -7.63
N GLY A 49 -2.24 -0.46 -7.80
CA GLY A 49 -1.63 0.42 -8.79
C GLY A 49 -0.16 0.75 -8.51
N LEU A 50 0.29 0.56 -7.26
CA LEU A 50 1.66 0.85 -6.82
C LEU A 50 2.59 -0.37 -6.96
N LYS A 51 2.11 -1.51 -7.48
CA LYS A 51 2.87 -2.76 -7.51
C LYS A 51 4.24 -2.61 -8.16
N GLY A 52 4.34 -1.89 -9.28
CA GLY A 52 5.61 -1.70 -9.98
C GLY A 52 6.68 -1.04 -9.09
N PRO A 53 6.49 0.22 -8.67
CA PRO A 53 7.48 0.91 -7.86
C PRO A 53 7.71 0.24 -6.49
N MET A 54 6.66 -0.27 -5.82
CA MET A 54 6.81 -0.89 -4.52
C MET A 54 7.58 -2.20 -4.55
N SER A 55 7.42 -3.01 -5.60
CA SER A 55 8.22 -4.23 -5.76
C SER A 55 9.71 -3.91 -5.95
N GLU A 56 10.06 -2.88 -6.74
CA GLU A 56 11.44 -2.44 -6.91
C GLU A 56 12.01 -1.86 -5.60
N ILE A 57 11.24 -1.05 -4.88
CA ILE A 57 11.61 -0.52 -3.56
C ILE A 57 11.87 -1.66 -2.56
N GLY A 58 11.00 -2.67 -2.53
CA GLY A 58 11.18 -3.83 -1.65
C GLY A 58 12.47 -4.59 -1.96
N THR A 59 12.79 -4.81 -3.23
CA THR A 59 14.05 -5.45 -3.65
C THR A 59 15.26 -4.64 -3.19
N LEU A 60 15.28 -3.33 -3.49
CA LEU A 60 16.40 -2.46 -3.09
C LEU A 60 16.53 -2.32 -1.58
N PHE A 61 15.41 -2.29 -0.85
CA PHE A 61 15.45 -2.30 0.61
C PHE A 61 16.07 -3.58 1.16
N THR A 62 15.70 -4.74 0.59
CA THR A 62 16.28 -6.03 0.97
C THR A 62 17.78 -6.07 0.67
N GLU A 63 18.21 -5.63 -0.50
CA GLU A 63 19.62 -5.56 -0.88
C GLU A 63 20.44 -4.64 0.06
N LYS A 64 19.86 -3.49 0.42
CA LYS A 64 20.55 -2.45 1.21
C LYS A 64 20.62 -2.77 2.71
N TYR A 65 19.60 -3.42 3.24
CA TYR A 65 19.41 -3.59 4.67
C TYR A 65 19.35 -5.06 5.14
N GLY A 66 19.33 -6.03 4.21
CA GLY A 66 19.28 -7.45 4.54
C GLY A 66 17.96 -7.91 5.16
N LYS A 67 16.87 -7.11 5.01
CA LYS A 67 15.56 -7.40 5.59
C LYS A 67 14.54 -7.65 4.47
N GLU A 68 13.84 -8.78 4.52
CA GLU A 68 12.84 -9.18 3.53
C GLU A 68 11.60 -8.27 3.60
N VAL A 69 10.99 -7.99 2.45
CA VAL A 69 9.76 -7.22 2.35
C VAL A 69 8.68 -8.04 1.67
N GLU A 70 7.62 -8.36 2.40
CA GLU A 70 6.43 -9.03 1.88
C GLU A 70 5.34 -8.01 1.57
N PHE A 71 4.63 -8.22 0.46
CA PHE A 71 3.57 -7.32 0.02
C PHE A 71 2.23 -8.03 -0.14
N THR A 72 1.16 -7.35 0.28
CA THR A 72 -0.18 -7.60 -0.22
C THR A 72 -0.61 -6.43 -1.09
N PHE A 73 -0.96 -6.72 -2.37
CA PHE A 73 -1.44 -5.73 -3.32
C PHE A 73 -2.93 -5.91 -3.59
N ALA A 74 -3.73 -4.89 -3.23
CA ALA A 74 -5.18 -4.89 -3.48
C ALA A 74 -5.72 -3.45 -3.61
N GLY A 75 -7.02 -3.31 -3.83
CA GLY A 75 -7.70 -2.02 -3.69
C GLY A 75 -7.60 -1.52 -2.24
N SER A 76 -7.46 -0.20 -2.05
CA SER A 76 -7.20 0.38 -0.72
C SER A 76 -8.29 0.03 0.30
N GLY A 77 -9.56 -0.01 -0.11
CA GLY A 77 -10.67 -0.41 0.78
C GLY A 77 -10.59 -1.87 1.21
N VAL A 78 -10.14 -2.76 0.33
CA VAL A 78 -9.90 -4.19 0.64
C VAL A 78 -8.77 -4.33 1.65
N LEU A 79 -7.67 -3.58 1.46
CA LEU A 79 -6.52 -3.57 2.38
C LEU A 79 -6.93 -3.11 3.78
N ILE A 80 -7.73 -2.04 3.88
CA ILE A 80 -8.26 -1.55 5.17
C ILE A 80 -9.08 -2.64 5.86
N SER A 81 -9.94 -3.34 5.12
CA SER A 81 -10.74 -4.44 5.65
C SER A 81 -9.87 -5.61 6.13
N GLN A 82 -8.80 -5.93 5.40
CA GLN A 82 -7.84 -6.96 5.80
C GLN A 82 -7.09 -6.56 7.08
N MET A 83 -6.55 -5.34 7.15
CA MET A 83 -5.89 -4.81 8.34
C MET A 83 -6.80 -4.89 9.57
N LYS A 84 -8.06 -4.48 9.44
CA LYS A 84 -9.06 -4.53 10.51
C LYS A 84 -9.35 -5.95 11.00
N THR A 85 -9.36 -6.92 10.08
CA THR A 85 -9.68 -8.31 10.41
C THR A 85 -8.49 -9.03 11.04
N THR A 86 -7.28 -8.78 10.53
CA THR A 86 -6.09 -9.55 10.91
C THR A 86 -5.31 -8.92 12.05
N ASN A 87 -5.29 -7.58 12.16
CA ASN A 87 -4.38 -6.80 13.00
C ASN A 87 -2.91 -7.24 12.80
N LEU A 88 -2.53 -7.55 11.56
CA LEU A 88 -1.16 -7.91 11.17
C LEU A 88 -0.63 -6.92 10.14
N GLY A 89 0.70 -6.89 10.00
CA GLY A 89 1.42 -6.04 9.04
C GLY A 89 2.00 -4.78 9.65
N ASP A 90 2.90 -4.14 8.95
CA ASP A 90 3.77 -3.10 9.50
C ASP A 90 3.57 -1.74 8.83
N VAL A 91 3.32 -1.72 7.54
CA VAL A 91 3.25 -0.50 6.73
C VAL A 91 2.01 -0.51 5.85
N PHE A 92 1.40 0.65 5.67
CA PHE A 92 0.30 0.88 4.75
C PHE A 92 0.62 2.02 3.79
N ILE A 93 0.49 1.74 2.50
CA ILE A 93 0.65 2.70 1.40
C ILE A 93 -0.51 2.56 0.42
N PRO A 94 -1.64 3.26 0.61
CA PRO A 94 -2.80 3.23 -0.29
C PRO A 94 -2.57 4.06 -1.54
N GLY A 95 -3.51 3.99 -2.48
CA GLY A 95 -3.50 4.81 -3.69
C GLY A 95 -3.80 6.29 -3.46
N GLY A 96 -4.19 6.71 -2.25
CA GLY A 96 -4.49 8.12 -1.98
C GLY A 96 -4.77 8.45 -0.53
N GLN A 97 -4.63 9.75 -0.20
CA GLN A 97 -4.86 10.28 1.16
C GLN A 97 -6.25 9.95 1.75
N PRO A 98 -7.37 9.97 1.00
CA PRO A 98 -8.67 9.66 1.59
C PRO A 98 -8.75 8.25 2.19
N ASP A 99 -8.04 7.29 1.59
CA ASP A 99 -7.99 5.92 2.13
C ASP A 99 -7.09 5.82 3.35
N TYR A 100 -5.98 6.56 3.36
CA TYR A 100 -5.12 6.64 4.53
C TYR A 100 -5.86 7.25 5.71
N GLN A 101 -6.56 8.38 5.49
CA GLN A 101 -7.37 9.02 6.52
C GLN A 101 -8.44 8.08 7.08
N SER A 102 -9.12 7.34 6.19
CA SER A 102 -10.10 6.31 6.62
C SER A 102 -9.46 5.24 7.51
N ALA A 103 -8.22 4.85 7.26
CA ALA A 103 -7.48 3.92 8.14
C ALA A 103 -7.08 4.56 9.46
N VAL A 104 -6.71 5.85 9.47
CA VAL A 104 -6.45 6.63 10.69
C VAL A 104 -7.71 6.72 11.56
N ASP A 105 -8.85 7.08 10.96
CA ASP A 105 -10.13 7.23 11.66
C ASP A 105 -10.60 5.90 12.30
N GLN A 106 -10.16 4.77 11.76
CA GLN A 106 -10.41 3.43 12.30
C GLN A 106 -9.32 2.95 13.27
N GLY A 107 -8.31 3.77 13.56
CA GLY A 107 -7.21 3.43 14.48
C GLY A 107 -6.25 2.37 13.95
N LEU A 108 -6.22 2.12 12.63
CA LEU A 108 -5.39 1.06 12.01
C LEU A 108 -3.98 1.51 11.68
N VAL A 109 -3.77 2.80 11.44
CA VAL A 109 -2.46 3.37 11.09
C VAL A 109 -2.20 4.61 11.91
N GLN A 110 -0.93 4.95 12.08
CA GLN A 110 -0.51 6.16 12.77
C GLN A 110 -0.91 7.42 11.95
N PRO A 111 -1.30 8.52 12.61
CA PRO A 111 -1.50 9.78 11.93
C PRO A 111 -0.16 10.35 11.42
N ASN A 112 -0.22 11.33 10.50
CA ASN A 112 0.95 12.01 9.93
C ASN A 112 1.83 11.10 9.05
N PRO A 113 1.29 10.58 7.93
CA PRO A 113 2.06 9.82 6.96
C PRO A 113 3.10 10.69 6.25
N GLN A 114 4.12 10.05 5.70
CA GLN A 114 4.98 10.69 4.72
C GLN A 114 4.31 10.67 3.34
N LEU A 115 4.55 11.72 2.54
CA LEU A 115 3.95 11.85 1.22
C LEU A 115 5.01 11.52 0.15
N VAL A 116 4.67 10.61 -0.75
CA VAL A 116 5.64 9.99 -1.68
C VAL A 116 5.51 10.55 -3.09
N ALA A 117 4.31 10.48 -3.67
CA ALA A 117 4.09 10.80 -5.07
C ALA A 117 2.64 11.21 -5.33
N TYR A 118 2.39 11.79 -6.51
CA TYR A 118 1.04 12.05 -6.99
C TYR A 118 0.52 10.89 -7.83
N HIS A 119 -0.76 10.60 -7.65
CA HIS A 119 -1.56 9.72 -8.47
C HIS A 119 -2.56 10.59 -9.24
N VAL A 120 -2.27 10.87 -10.50
CA VAL A 120 -2.99 11.87 -11.29
C VAL A 120 -4.06 11.20 -12.15
N PRO A 121 -5.37 11.40 -11.86
CA PRO A 121 -6.43 10.89 -12.70
C PRO A 121 -6.37 11.44 -14.13
N VAL A 122 -6.60 10.57 -15.10
CA VAL A 122 -6.67 10.87 -16.54
C VAL A 122 -7.77 10.05 -17.17
N ILE A 123 -8.26 10.50 -18.32
CA ILE A 123 -9.13 9.71 -19.18
C ILE A 123 -8.23 8.88 -20.10
N ALA A 124 -8.47 7.58 -20.16
CA ALA A 124 -7.78 6.66 -21.06
C ALA A 124 -8.77 6.10 -22.07
N VAL A 125 -8.35 6.04 -23.32
CA VAL A 125 -9.13 5.51 -24.44
C VAL A 125 -8.27 4.55 -25.28
N PRO A 126 -8.87 3.61 -26.03
CA PRO A 126 -8.12 2.80 -26.99
C PRO A 126 -7.37 3.69 -27.98
N LYS A 127 -6.26 3.17 -28.53
CA LYS A 127 -5.46 3.87 -29.53
C LYS A 127 -6.30 4.38 -30.70
N GLY A 128 -6.02 5.61 -31.11
CA GLY A 128 -6.76 6.30 -32.16
C GLY A 128 -8.04 6.97 -31.69
N ASN A 129 -8.39 6.85 -30.39
CA ASN A 129 -9.56 7.48 -29.80
C ASN A 129 -10.83 7.36 -30.66
N PRO A 130 -11.32 6.14 -30.92
CA PRO A 130 -12.38 5.89 -31.91
C PRO A 130 -13.75 6.53 -31.57
N LYS A 131 -13.91 6.97 -30.32
CA LYS A 131 -15.12 7.69 -29.84
C LYS A 131 -14.94 9.20 -29.79
N GLU A 132 -13.78 9.72 -30.25
CA GLU A 132 -13.47 11.16 -30.28
C GLU A 132 -13.69 11.87 -28.95
N ILE A 133 -13.33 11.20 -27.83
CA ILE A 133 -13.45 11.74 -26.47
C ILE A 133 -12.44 12.88 -26.27
N LYS A 134 -12.89 14.01 -25.75
CA LYS A 134 -12.08 15.22 -25.56
C LYS A 134 -11.89 15.59 -24.09
N ASP A 135 -12.91 15.34 -23.27
CA ASP A 135 -12.90 15.68 -21.84
C ASP A 135 -13.84 14.77 -21.04
N VAL A 136 -13.97 15.04 -19.73
CA VAL A 136 -14.79 14.22 -18.83
C VAL A 136 -16.28 14.25 -19.18
N THR A 137 -16.79 15.30 -19.83
CA THR A 137 -18.23 15.44 -20.15
C THR A 137 -18.65 14.45 -21.24
N ASP A 138 -17.71 14.01 -22.07
CA ASP A 138 -17.98 13.01 -23.10
C ASP A 138 -18.33 11.64 -22.52
N LEU A 139 -17.92 11.35 -21.27
CA LEU A 139 -18.26 10.09 -20.58
C LEU A 139 -19.76 10.00 -20.24
N ALA A 140 -20.45 11.15 -20.19
CA ALA A 140 -21.90 11.24 -19.95
C ALA A 140 -22.74 11.04 -21.22
N LYS A 141 -22.14 11.03 -22.42
CA LYS A 141 -22.86 10.83 -23.66
C LYS A 141 -23.52 9.46 -23.72
N SER A 142 -24.79 9.43 -24.15
CA SER A 142 -25.54 8.18 -24.24
C SER A 142 -24.85 7.13 -25.10
N GLY A 143 -24.84 5.87 -24.64
CA GLY A 143 -24.22 4.74 -25.33
C GLY A 143 -22.71 4.64 -25.19
N MET A 144 -22.11 5.47 -24.33
CA MET A 144 -20.69 5.30 -23.95
C MET A 144 -20.54 4.11 -23.01
N ARG A 145 -19.50 3.27 -23.22
CA ARG A 145 -19.18 2.18 -22.29
C ARG A 145 -18.03 2.61 -21.42
N VAL A 146 -18.31 2.91 -20.16
CA VAL A 146 -17.35 3.48 -19.20
C VAL A 146 -16.86 2.41 -18.22
N ALA A 147 -15.56 2.26 -18.05
CA ALA A 147 -14.97 1.46 -16.99
C ALA A 147 -14.40 2.36 -15.88
N LEU A 148 -14.81 2.09 -14.64
CA LEU A 148 -14.39 2.86 -13.46
C LEU A 148 -13.87 1.94 -12.36
N GLY A 149 -13.06 2.48 -11.45
CA GLY A 149 -12.79 1.85 -10.17
C GLY A 149 -14.02 1.90 -9.26
N ASP A 150 -14.24 0.88 -8.45
CA ASP A 150 -15.23 0.91 -7.41
C ASP A 150 -14.85 1.95 -6.35
N ALA A 151 -15.78 2.84 -6.00
CA ALA A 151 -15.51 3.95 -5.06
C ALA A 151 -15.33 3.49 -3.62
N ASN A 152 -15.82 2.30 -3.24
CA ASN A 152 -15.59 1.75 -1.91
C ASN A 152 -14.26 0.97 -1.83
N ALA A 153 -13.78 0.46 -2.96
CA ALA A 153 -12.59 -0.39 -3.02
C ALA A 153 -11.32 0.38 -3.44
N THR A 154 -11.45 1.45 -4.24
CA THR A 154 -10.28 2.08 -4.90
C THR A 154 -10.23 3.59 -4.71
N ALA A 155 -9.01 4.12 -4.59
CA ALA A 155 -8.78 5.57 -4.55
C ALA A 155 -9.22 6.27 -5.85
N ILE A 156 -8.99 5.65 -7.02
CA ILE A 156 -9.40 6.22 -8.31
C ILE A 156 -10.93 6.26 -8.46
N GLY A 157 -11.65 5.30 -7.90
CA GLY A 157 -13.11 5.33 -7.86
C GLY A 157 -13.63 6.51 -7.04
N LYS A 158 -13.06 6.78 -5.87
CA LYS A 158 -13.36 7.96 -5.04
C LYS A 158 -13.04 9.26 -5.77
N ALA A 159 -11.91 9.31 -6.48
CA ALA A 159 -11.54 10.48 -7.28
C ALA A 159 -12.54 10.70 -8.43
N GLY A 160 -12.97 9.63 -9.11
CA GLY A 160 -13.97 9.68 -10.18
C GLY A 160 -15.28 10.28 -9.72
N VAL A 161 -15.82 9.83 -8.58
CA VAL A 161 -17.03 10.42 -8.00
C VAL A 161 -16.88 11.93 -7.79
N LYS A 162 -15.73 12.38 -7.23
CA LYS A 162 -15.48 13.81 -7.03
C LYS A 162 -15.39 14.59 -8.35
N ILE A 163 -14.67 14.07 -9.35
CA ILE A 163 -14.50 14.68 -10.66
C ILE A 163 -15.88 14.84 -11.35
N PHE A 164 -16.66 13.76 -11.41
CA PHE A 164 -17.95 13.76 -12.09
C PHE A 164 -19.02 14.56 -11.35
N THR A 165 -18.99 14.57 -10.01
CA THR A 165 -19.86 15.44 -9.19
C THR A 165 -19.54 16.92 -9.46
N LYS A 166 -18.25 17.29 -9.47
CA LYS A 166 -17.80 18.65 -9.76
C LYS A 166 -18.22 19.11 -11.17
N ALA A 167 -18.15 18.20 -12.15
CA ALA A 167 -18.57 18.47 -13.51
C ALA A 167 -20.10 18.42 -13.70
N GLY A 168 -20.88 18.02 -12.68
CA GLY A 168 -22.34 17.92 -12.74
C GLY A 168 -22.86 16.77 -13.62
N ILE A 169 -22.05 15.73 -13.84
CA ILE A 169 -22.35 14.65 -14.81
C ILE A 169 -22.38 13.25 -14.15
N LEU A 170 -22.28 13.16 -12.82
CA LEU A 170 -22.16 11.87 -12.14
C LEU A 170 -23.27 10.88 -12.53
N ASP A 171 -24.54 11.30 -12.47
CA ASP A 171 -25.69 10.44 -12.73
C ASP A 171 -25.73 9.93 -14.17
N ASP A 172 -25.26 10.73 -15.13
CA ASP A 172 -25.23 10.34 -16.54
C ASP A 172 -24.04 9.41 -16.84
N VAL A 173 -22.89 9.65 -16.21
CA VAL A 173 -21.76 8.71 -16.28
C VAL A 173 -22.14 7.37 -15.66
N GLU A 174 -22.84 7.35 -14.51
CA GLU A 174 -23.28 6.13 -13.86
C GLU A 174 -24.16 5.24 -14.74
N LYS A 175 -25.01 5.83 -15.58
CA LYS A 175 -25.83 5.10 -16.56
C LYS A 175 -25.01 4.40 -17.65
N ASN A 176 -23.80 4.89 -17.89
CA ASN A 176 -22.87 4.42 -18.91
C ASN A 176 -21.83 3.42 -18.37
N VAL A 177 -21.78 3.21 -17.05
CA VAL A 177 -20.80 2.32 -16.44
C VAL A 177 -21.12 0.86 -16.77
N VAL A 178 -20.21 0.21 -17.49
CA VAL A 178 -20.31 -1.21 -17.85
C VAL A 178 -19.47 -2.11 -16.95
N MET A 179 -18.53 -1.52 -16.20
CA MET A 179 -17.61 -2.28 -15.33
C MET A 179 -17.11 -1.41 -14.18
N ARG A 180 -17.06 -2.00 -12.97
CA ARG A 180 -16.39 -1.45 -11.79
C ARG A 180 -15.36 -2.41 -11.29
N GLY A 181 -14.09 -1.98 -11.33
CA GLY A 181 -12.96 -2.78 -10.83
C GLY A 181 -12.73 -2.61 -9.34
N ALA A 182 -12.51 -3.71 -8.64
CA ALA A 182 -12.03 -3.70 -7.26
C ALA A 182 -10.57 -3.24 -7.16
N THR A 183 -9.86 -3.21 -8.30
CA THR A 183 -8.51 -2.66 -8.47
C THR A 183 -8.42 -1.85 -9.75
N ILE A 184 -7.45 -0.92 -9.81
CA ILE A 184 -7.19 -0.16 -11.04
C ILE A 184 -6.73 -1.09 -12.19
N ASN A 185 -6.06 -2.20 -11.88
CA ASN A 185 -5.59 -3.16 -12.89
C ASN A 185 -6.75 -3.86 -13.62
N GLU A 186 -7.87 -4.09 -12.93
CA GLU A 186 -9.08 -4.61 -13.56
C GLU A 186 -9.69 -3.60 -14.55
N VAL A 187 -9.68 -2.31 -14.20
CA VAL A 187 -10.13 -1.24 -15.09
C VAL A 187 -9.24 -1.13 -16.32
N VAL A 188 -7.91 -1.18 -16.14
CA VAL A 188 -6.93 -1.24 -17.24
C VAL A 188 -7.22 -2.44 -18.15
N THR A 189 -7.48 -3.60 -17.58
CA THR A 189 -7.78 -4.83 -18.34
C THR A 189 -9.08 -4.71 -19.13
N ALA A 190 -10.13 -4.14 -18.55
CA ALA A 190 -11.41 -3.94 -19.22
C ALA A 190 -11.28 -3.04 -20.45
N LEU A 191 -10.52 -1.94 -20.33
CA LEU A 191 -10.25 -1.05 -21.46
C LEU A 191 -9.37 -1.75 -22.53
N ALA A 192 -8.31 -2.43 -22.11
CA ALA A 192 -7.37 -3.10 -23.00
C ALA A 192 -8.00 -4.25 -23.81
N SER A 193 -9.01 -4.92 -23.24
CA SER A 193 -9.75 -6.01 -23.91
C SER A 193 -10.96 -5.54 -24.74
N GLY A 194 -11.19 -4.22 -24.85
CA GLY A 194 -12.30 -3.66 -25.60
C GLY A 194 -13.68 -3.82 -24.93
N ASN A 195 -13.71 -4.16 -23.64
CA ASN A 195 -14.95 -4.24 -22.86
C ASN A 195 -15.51 -2.87 -22.47
N ALA A 196 -14.69 -1.81 -22.62
CA ALA A 196 -15.09 -0.42 -22.42
C ALA A 196 -14.55 0.44 -23.57
N ASP A 197 -15.19 1.58 -23.81
CA ASP A 197 -14.77 2.59 -24.79
C ASP A 197 -13.83 3.62 -24.14
N VAL A 198 -13.95 3.81 -22.84
CA VAL A 198 -13.23 4.81 -22.05
C VAL A 198 -13.09 4.33 -20.61
N ALA A 199 -12.01 4.73 -19.97
CA ALA A 199 -11.81 4.48 -18.54
C ALA A 199 -11.24 5.72 -17.84
N LEU A 200 -11.57 5.90 -16.55
CA LEU A 200 -10.83 6.76 -15.66
C LEU A 200 -9.71 5.96 -15.02
N LEU A 201 -8.49 6.30 -15.36
CA LEU A 201 -7.26 5.69 -14.85
C LEU A 201 -6.39 6.76 -14.18
N THR A 202 -5.25 6.35 -13.64
CA THR A 202 -4.19 7.29 -13.27
C THR A 202 -3.08 7.27 -14.34
N LYS A 203 -2.38 8.37 -14.50
CA LYS A 203 -1.38 8.58 -15.55
C LYS A 203 -0.29 7.51 -15.57
N ASP A 204 0.12 7.04 -14.41
CA ASP A 204 1.09 5.98 -14.20
C ASP A 204 0.59 4.59 -14.64
N ASN A 205 -0.73 4.35 -14.55
CA ASN A 205 -1.37 3.10 -14.96
C ASN A 205 -1.89 3.15 -16.41
N ALA A 206 -2.17 4.32 -16.95
CA ALA A 206 -2.56 4.52 -18.35
C ALA A 206 -1.31 4.57 -19.24
N LYS A 207 -0.75 3.39 -19.56
CA LYS A 207 0.47 3.32 -20.36
C LYS A 207 0.25 3.83 -21.80
N ALA A 208 1.04 4.82 -22.21
CA ALA A 208 0.91 5.50 -23.51
C ALA A 208 1.17 4.60 -24.71
N ASP A 209 1.83 3.46 -24.55
CA ASP A 209 1.96 2.42 -25.57
C ASP A 209 0.66 1.65 -25.85
N LYS A 210 -0.27 1.63 -24.86
CA LYS A 210 -1.54 0.88 -24.93
C LYS A 210 -2.75 1.78 -25.20
N PHE A 211 -2.73 3.01 -24.67
CA PHE A 211 -3.86 3.92 -24.67
C PHE A 211 -3.48 5.30 -25.19
N ASP A 212 -4.46 6.04 -25.69
CA ASP A 212 -4.36 7.48 -25.79
C ASP A 212 -4.88 8.09 -24.48
N ILE A 213 -4.18 9.14 -24.02
CA ILE A 213 -4.42 9.74 -22.71
C ILE A 213 -4.93 11.16 -22.93
N ILE A 214 -6.06 11.47 -22.32
CA ILE A 214 -6.63 12.80 -22.27
C ILE A 214 -6.47 13.32 -20.85
N GLU A 215 -5.68 14.37 -20.68
CA GLU A 215 -5.43 14.97 -19.37
C GLU A 215 -6.67 15.73 -18.88
N ILE A 216 -6.98 15.59 -17.61
CA ILE A 216 -8.01 16.39 -16.94
C ILE A 216 -7.30 17.62 -16.36
N PRO A 217 -7.74 18.85 -16.67
CA PRO A 217 -7.15 20.05 -16.10
C PRO A 217 -7.08 19.98 -14.57
N VAL A 218 -5.97 20.46 -13.97
CA VAL A 218 -5.75 20.37 -12.52
C VAL A 218 -6.94 20.97 -11.74
N ALA A 219 -7.49 22.08 -12.22
CA ALA A 219 -8.65 22.72 -11.61
C ALA A 219 -9.90 21.83 -11.58
N ASP A 220 -10.06 20.89 -12.52
CA ASP A 220 -11.24 20.01 -12.64
C ASP A 220 -10.96 18.59 -12.15
N ASN A 221 -9.71 18.32 -11.78
CA ASN A 221 -9.25 17.02 -11.35
C ASN A 221 -9.43 16.80 -9.83
N SER A 222 -9.30 15.56 -9.40
CA SER A 222 -9.18 15.16 -8.00
C SER A 222 -7.86 14.39 -7.82
N ILE A 223 -6.76 15.14 -7.85
CA ILE A 223 -5.42 14.58 -7.77
C ILE A 223 -5.21 13.93 -6.41
N LEU A 224 -4.74 12.69 -6.43
CA LEU A 224 -4.45 11.92 -5.25
C LEU A 224 -2.97 12.06 -4.89
N ILE A 225 -2.67 12.05 -3.59
CA ILE A 225 -1.30 11.96 -3.09
C ILE A 225 -1.17 10.62 -2.38
N THR A 226 -0.15 9.85 -2.73
CA THR A 226 0.17 8.56 -2.13
C THR A 226 0.88 8.77 -0.80
N PRO A 227 0.24 8.46 0.33
CA PRO A 227 0.87 8.52 1.65
C PRO A 227 1.42 7.16 2.03
N ILE A 228 2.47 7.14 2.83
CA ILE A 228 2.99 5.94 3.48
C ILE A 228 3.09 6.15 4.98
N GLY A 229 2.69 5.17 5.76
CA GLY A 229 2.79 5.21 7.22
C GLY A 229 2.72 3.83 7.86
N ILE A 230 2.84 3.83 9.18
CA ILE A 230 3.03 2.64 10.00
C ILE A 230 1.68 2.22 10.58
N THR A 231 1.42 0.92 10.65
CA THR A 231 0.24 0.39 11.33
C THR A 231 0.35 0.56 12.84
N THR A 232 -0.78 0.64 13.53
CA THR A 232 -0.81 0.77 15.00
C THR A 232 -0.48 -0.54 15.72
N PHE A 233 -0.52 -1.66 15.00
CA PHE A 233 -0.31 -3.02 15.53
C PHE A 233 1.02 -3.66 15.07
N THR A 234 1.91 -2.90 14.41
CA THR A 234 3.24 -3.40 14.06
C THR A 234 4.03 -3.84 15.29
N LYS A 235 4.73 -4.95 15.15
CA LYS A 235 5.66 -5.44 16.18
C LYS A 235 7.09 -4.94 15.95
N ASN A 236 7.35 -4.35 14.78
CA ASN A 236 8.67 -3.86 14.35
C ASN A 236 8.62 -2.37 13.95
N PRO A 237 8.23 -1.45 14.87
CA PRO A 237 8.02 -0.04 14.52
C PRO A 237 9.27 0.65 13.96
N THR A 238 10.45 0.30 14.47
CA THR A 238 11.73 0.85 13.98
C THR A 238 12.01 0.43 12.55
N LEU A 239 11.81 -0.83 12.20
CA LEU A 239 12.04 -1.34 10.85
C LEU A 239 10.94 -0.84 9.89
N ALA A 240 9.68 -0.78 10.34
CA ALA A 240 8.57 -0.20 9.59
C ALA A 240 8.83 1.28 9.26
N GLN A 241 9.32 2.07 10.22
CA GLN A 241 9.69 3.47 10.00
C GLN A 241 10.83 3.58 8.99
N LYS A 242 11.86 2.76 9.12
CA LYS A 242 12.99 2.73 8.19
C LYS A 242 12.55 2.43 6.75
N PHE A 243 11.58 1.53 6.57
CA PHE A 243 11.01 1.25 5.25
C PHE A 243 10.18 2.42 4.72
N ALA A 244 9.38 3.05 5.57
CA ALA A 244 8.61 4.24 5.19
C ALA A 244 9.53 5.40 4.81
N ASP A 245 10.60 5.65 5.58
CA ASP A 245 11.61 6.67 5.31
C ASP A 245 12.34 6.41 4.00
N PHE A 246 12.74 5.16 3.74
CA PHE A 246 13.37 4.77 2.48
C PHE A 246 12.43 5.00 1.28
N THR A 247 11.17 4.60 1.40
CA THR A 247 10.17 4.79 0.35
C THR A 247 9.91 6.28 0.06
N ALA A 248 9.89 7.12 1.08
CA ALA A 248 9.66 8.57 0.96
C ALA A 248 10.94 9.39 0.69
N SER A 249 12.11 8.75 0.68
CA SER A 249 13.39 9.40 0.34
C SER A 249 13.45 9.80 -1.14
N ASP A 250 14.46 10.59 -1.50
CA ASP A 250 14.72 10.96 -2.91
C ASP A 250 14.95 9.72 -3.78
N GLU A 251 15.62 8.68 -3.25
CA GLU A 251 15.83 7.40 -3.92
C GLU A 251 14.50 6.68 -4.19
N GLY A 252 13.63 6.56 -3.19
CA GLY A 252 12.31 5.97 -3.36
C GLY A 252 11.41 6.77 -4.31
N LYS A 253 11.41 8.10 -4.19
CA LYS A 253 10.67 8.99 -5.09
C LYS A 253 11.17 8.93 -6.53
N ALA A 254 12.47 8.73 -6.76
CA ALA A 254 13.03 8.53 -8.09
C ALA A 254 12.52 7.22 -8.73
N ILE A 255 12.33 6.17 -7.93
CA ILE A 255 11.70 4.92 -8.40
C ILE A 255 10.25 5.19 -8.80
N PHE A 256 9.45 5.87 -7.97
CA PHE A 256 8.09 6.25 -8.35
C PHE A 256 8.06 7.03 -9.66
N LYS A 257 8.97 8.01 -9.84
CA LYS A 257 9.11 8.77 -11.10
C LYS A 257 9.40 7.88 -12.32
N LYS A 258 10.27 6.90 -12.18
CA LYS A 258 10.58 5.89 -13.23
C LYS A 258 9.32 5.15 -13.71
N TYR A 259 8.36 4.92 -12.80
CA TYR A 259 7.09 4.27 -13.12
C TYR A 259 5.99 5.23 -13.58
N GLY A 260 6.28 6.53 -13.68
CA GLY A 260 5.35 7.54 -14.21
C GLY A 260 4.56 8.31 -13.16
N PHE A 261 4.88 8.14 -11.88
CA PHE A 261 4.30 8.93 -10.80
C PHE A 261 5.08 10.23 -10.60
N PRO A 262 4.45 11.41 -10.66
CA PRO A 262 5.12 12.64 -10.27
C PRO A 262 5.51 12.59 -8.78
N PRO A 263 6.78 12.88 -8.41
CA PRO A 263 7.22 12.89 -7.02
C PRO A 263 6.55 14.02 -6.21
N TYR A 264 6.29 13.79 -4.93
CA TYR A 264 5.82 14.81 -4.02
C TYR A 264 7.02 15.52 -3.33
N PRO A 265 7.03 16.87 -3.16
CA PRO A 265 6.07 17.83 -3.72
C PRO A 265 6.39 18.21 -5.17
N ASP A 266 5.36 18.56 -5.95
CA ASP A 266 5.49 19.14 -7.28
C ASP A 266 4.53 20.36 -7.38
N PRO A 267 5.04 21.59 -7.67
CA PRO A 267 4.21 22.79 -7.77
C PRO A 267 3.08 22.69 -8.79
N LYS A 268 3.21 21.85 -9.82
CA LYS A 268 2.16 21.61 -10.81
C LYS A 268 0.86 21.07 -10.18
N TYR A 269 0.96 20.35 -9.07
CA TYR A 269 -0.15 19.64 -8.45
C TYR A 269 -0.50 20.15 -7.04
N THR A 270 0.23 21.11 -6.51
CA THR A 270 -0.05 21.82 -5.26
C THR A 270 -0.76 23.16 -5.60
N ALA A 271 -2.07 23.09 -5.89
CA ALA A 271 -2.90 24.28 -6.02
C ALA A 271 -3.67 24.54 -4.74
#